data_41e88fdae1aca7f1d7650344f47bec2f
#
_entry.id   41e88fdae1aca7f1d7650344f47bec2f
#
_cell.length_a   1.000
_cell.length_b   1.000
_cell.length_c   1.000
_cell.angle_alpha   90.00
_cell.angle_beta   90.00
_cell.angle_gamma   90.00
#
_symmetry.space_group_name_H-M   'P 1'
#
loop_
_entity.id
_entity.type
_entity.pdbx_description
1 polymer ?
#
loop_
_entity_poly.entity_id
_entity_poly.type
_entity_poly.pdbx_seq_one_letter_code
_entity_poly.pdbx_strand_id
1 'polypeptide(L)'
;MTSLRIRITAALLCIFTLGAQAWASGHAAASPCPARPVIANGLEAGKYSQTIAALQQEVSKNPNDAQAALWLARSFLDVSKYDQAVTFAERAVSLSPQCSESHFWLARSYGLKADKTRSFWLARKSKEEYQTAVQLDPDNLAARRDLMEFYLEAPWILGGSKDKAWAQVQAIASRNALEGDLARAEYWRDLNKPALAAKEYRKVLEAKPQHAEPYFQVADFYEAARQPDEVEAAIREASLIEPRDPRLDYYSAVAYVMKGQSLTKAEQDLRTYLVKAPPRNDFPPYAAAHDWLGRIYEIWGKNQEAIAQYREALQLSPDNEMAQDALRRLDAN
;
A
#
# COMPACT_ATOMS: atom_id res chain seq x y z
N MET A 1 20.18 22.99 2.89
CA MET A 1 18.83 23.18 2.33
C MET A 1 18.22 21.78 2.21
N THR A 2 17.53 21.36 3.26
CA THR A 2 16.91 20.04 3.37
C THR A 2 15.74 19.96 2.38
N SER A 3 15.85 19.07 1.41
CA SER A 3 14.75 18.79 0.46
C SER A 3 13.59 18.16 1.24
N LEU A 4 12.46 18.85 1.20
CA LEU A 4 11.19 18.38 1.72
C LEU A 4 10.73 17.19 0.83
N ARG A 5 11.12 15.99 1.17
CA ARG A 5 10.54 14.78 0.62
C ARG A 5 9.28 14.47 1.45
N ILE A 6 8.13 14.93 0.98
CA ILE A 6 6.87 14.34 1.40
C ILE A 6 6.85 12.98 0.68
N ARG A 7 7.42 11.97 1.32
CA ARG A 7 7.18 10.58 0.91
C ARG A 7 5.82 10.22 1.46
N ILE A 8 4.78 10.49 0.69
CA ILE A 8 3.58 9.68 0.81
C ILE A 8 3.99 8.37 0.14
N THR A 9 4.69 7.54 0.88
CA THR A 9 4.86 6.15 0.48
C THR A 9 3.46 5.65 0.20
N ALA A 10 3.28 5.03 -0.96
CA ALA A 10 2.05 4.32 -1.26
C ALA A 10 1.88 3.25 -0.17
N ALA A 11 1.35 3.69 0.98
CA ALA A 11 1.03 2.79 2.06
C ALA A 11 0.01 1.81 1.50
N LEU A 12 0.37 0.58 1.63
CA LEU A 12 -0.38 -0.61 1.29
C LEU A 12 -1.89 -0.37 1.23
N LEU A 13 -2.44 -0.50 0.03
CA LEU A 13 -3.87 -0.56 -0.20
C LEU A 13 -4.38 -1.85 0.47
N CYS A 14 -4.67 -1.80 1.76
CA CYS A 14 -5.43 -2.87 2.41
C CYS A 14 -6.84 -2.87 1.82
N ILE A 15 -7.03 -3.68 0.79
CA ILE A 15 -8.34 -3.97 0.25
C ILE A 15 -9.00 -4.97 1.19
N PHE A 16 -9.86 -4.49 2.08
CA PHE A 16 -10.80 -5.36 2.76
C PHE A 16 -11.75 -5.96 1.73
N THR A 17 -11.55 -7.22 1.37
CA THR A 17 -12.63 -8.06 0.87
C THR A 17 -13.55 -8.33 2.06
N LEU A 18 -14.60 -7.54 2.20
CA LEU A 18 -15.71 -7.86 3.07
C LEU A 18 -16.38 -9.14 2.57
N GLY A 19 -15.88 -10.27 3.03
CA GLY A 19 -16.70 -11.45 3.11
C GLY A 19 -17.90 -11.13 4.00
N ALA A 20 -19.09 -11.05 3.42
CA ALA A 20 -20.32 -10.80 4.12
C ALA A 20 -20.58 -11.96 5.12
N GLN A 21 -20.08 -11.80 6.35
CA GLN A 21 -20.62 -12.54 7.51
C GLN A 21 -21.27 -11.53 8.43
N ALA A 22 -22.59 -11.60 8.45
CA ALA A 22 -23.46 -10.82 9.32
C ALA A 22 -23.10 -11.07 10.79
N TRP A 23 -22.54 -10.07 11.46
CA TRP A 23 -22.61 -9.94 12.91
C TRP A 23 -23.66 -8.89 13.23
N ALA A 24 -24.85 -9.38 13.57
CA ALA A 24 -25.91 -8.55 14.10
C ALA A 24 -25.58 -8.12 15.53
N SER A 25 -25.28 -6.85 15.71
CA SER A 25 -25.67 -6.12 16.93
C SER A 25 -25.49 -4.61 16.74
N GLY A 26 -26.61 -3.91 16.64
CA GLY A 26 -26.82 -2.55 17.09
C GLY A 26 -26.19 -1.41 16.28
N HIS A 27 -27.01 -0.76 15.42
CA HIS A 27 -26.78 0.57 14.80
C HIS A 27 -25.73 0.65 13.67
N ALA A 28 -25.89 -0.15 12.64
CA ALA A 28 -25.33 0.19 11.34
C ALA A 28 -26.41 0.98 10.56
N ALA A 29 -26.31 2.30 10.56
CA ALA A 29 -26.86 3.07 9.45
C ALA A 29 -26.21 2.51 8.19
N ALA A 30 -26.98 2.03 7.23
CA ALA A 30 -26.47 1.48 5.98
C ALA A 30 -25.49 2.50 5.38
N SER A 31 -24.23 2.08 5.13
CA SER A 31 -23.26 2.93 4.46
C SER A 31 -23.89 3.44 3.17
N PRO A 32 -23.93 4.75 2.93
CA PRO A 32 -24.51 5.30 1.71
C PRO A 32 -23.72 4.95 0.44
N CYS A 33 -22.69 4.12 0.57
CA CYS A 33 -21.80 3.68 -0.49
C CYS A 33 -21.85 2.15 -0.65
N PRO A 34 -22.79 1.57 -1.41
CA PRO A 34 -22.88 0.14 -1.61
C PRO A 34 -21.66 -0.40 -2.36
N ALA A 35 -21.15 -1.58 -1.96
CA ALA A 35 -20.02 -2.24 -2.61
C ALA A 35 -20.36 -2.73 -4.03
N ARG A 36 -19.36 -2.73 -4.94
CA ARG A 36 -19.46 -3.34 -6.30
C ARG A 36 -18.43 -4.47 -6.44
N PRO A 37 -18.76 -5.69 -6.03
CA PRO A 37 -17.80 -6.81 -5.98
C PRO A 37 -17.11 -7.12 -7.32
N VAL A 38 -17.86 -7.04 -8.43
CA VAL A 38 -17.33 -7.35 -9.79
C VAL A 38 -16.21 -6.38 -10.20
N ILE A 39 -16.34 -5.12 -9.83
CA ILE A 39 -15.33 -4.09 -10.13
C ILE A 39 -14.11 -4.27 -9.23
N ALA A 40 -14.33 -4.55 -7.95
CA ALA A 40 -13.26 -4.85 -7.02
C ALA A 40 -12.39 -6.01 -7.53
N ASN A 41 -13.02 -7.14 -7.93
CA ASN A 41 -12.31 -8.29 -8.49
C ASN A 41 -11.49 -7.96 -9.75
N GLY A 42 -11.97 -7.04 -10.60
CA GLY A 42 -11.23 -6.57 -11.78
C GLY A 42 -9.97 -5.81 -11.43
N LEU A 43 -10.02 -4.95 -10.42
CA LEU A 43 -8.87 -4.20 -9.90
C LEU A 43 -7.88 -5.13 -9.18
N GLU A 44 -8.37 -6.02 -8.34
CA GLU A 44 -7.57 -7.03 -7.65
C GLU A 44 -6.80 -7.94 -8.62
N ALA A 45 -7.39 -8.25 -9.78
CA ALA A 45 -6.74 -9.00 -10.85
C ALA A 45 -5.80 -8.15 -11.72
N GLY A 46 -5.57 -6.86 -11.41
CA GLY A 46 -4.72 -5.97 -12.21
C GLY A 46 -5.28 -5.61 -13.59
N LYS A 47 -6.57 -5.85 -13.85
CA LYS A 47 -7.22 -5.59 -15.16
C LYS A 47 -7.67 -4.12 -15.29
N TYR A 48 -6.79 -3.18 -14.92
CA TYR A 48 -7.12 -1.76 -14.82
C TYR A 48 -7.71 -1.16 -16.10
N SER A 49 -7.08 -1.40 -17.25
CA SER A 49 -7.53 -0.81 -18.53
C SER A 49 -8.96 -1.26 -18.89
N GLN A 50 -9.28 -2.53 -18.69
CA GLN A 50 -10.61 -3.08 -18.97
C GLN A 50 -11.65 -2.51 -17.99
N THR A 51 -11.28 -2.45 -16.69
CA THR A 51 -12.15 -1.92 -15.64
C THR A 51 -12.43 -0.43 -15.86
N ILE A 52 -11.41 0.37 -16.20
CA ILE A 52 -11.56 1.78 -16.52
C ILE A 52 -12.50 1.97 -17.73
N ALA A 53 -12.30 1.22 -18.81
CA ALA A 53 -13.14 1.33 -20.01
C ALA A 53 -14.62 0.99 -19.71
N ALA A 54 -14.87 -0.06 -18.94
CA ALA A 54 -16.22 -0.45 -18.53
C ALA A 54 -16.88 0.64 -17.66
N LEU A 55 -16.17 1.17 -16.67
CA LEU A 55 -16.67 2.24 -15.80
C LEU A 55 -16.90 3.55 -16.56
N GLN A 56 -16.04 3.91 -17.52
CA GLN A 56 -16.25 5.08 -18.37
C GLN A 56 -17.53 4.94 -19.20
N GLN A 57 -17.83 3.75 -19.69
CA GLN A 57 -19.08 3.48 -20.40
C GLN A 57 -20.29 3.58 -19.45
N GLU A 58 -20.20 3.12 -18.21
CA GLU A 58 -21.25 3.28 -17.21
C GLU A 58 -21.52 4.75 -16.90
N VAL A 59 -20.48 5.53 -16.61
CA VAL A 59 -20.60 6.97 -16.35
C VAL A 59 -21.14 7.74 -17.53
N SER A 60 -20.85 7.32 -18.78
CA SER A 60 -21.42 7.95 -19.97
C SER A 60 -22.91 7.69 -20.11
N LYS A 61 -23.39 6.50 -19.72
CA LYS A 61 -24.81 6.13 -19.73
C LYS A 61 -25.57 6.73 -18.56
N ASN A 62 -24.96 6.77 -17.39
CA ASN A 62 -25.54 7.35 -16.19
C ASN A 62 -24.56 8.34 -15.53
N PRO A 63 -24.56 9.60 -15.95
CA PRO A 63 -23.71 10.63 -15.42
C PRO A 63 -23.82 10.87 -13.90
N ASN A 64 -24.92 10.49 -13.28
CA ASN A 64 -25.20 10.68 -11.87
C ASN A 64 -24.89 9.44 -11.01
N ASP A 65 -24.19 8.45 -11.56
CA ASP A 65 -23.73 7.29 -10.81
C ASP A 65 -22.48 7.64 -9.98
N ALA A 66 -22.72 8.02 -8.72
CA ALA A 66 -21.68 8.35 -7.75
C ALA A 66 -20.70 7.18 -7.55
N GLN A 67 -21.20 5.96 -7.61
CA GLN A 67 -20.41 4.75 -7.39
C GLN A 67 -19.48 4.46 -8.57
N ALA A 68 -19.96 4.59 -9.81
CA ALA A 68 -19.11 4.45 -10.98
C ALA A 68 -18.02 5.53 -11.00
N ALA A 69 -18.35 6.78 -10.59
CA ALA A 69 -17.36 7.84 -10.44
C ALA A 69 -16.31 7.50 -9.39
N LEU A 70 -16.72 7.00 -8.22
CA LEU A 70 -15.82 6.58 -7.15
C LEU A 70 -14.84 5.48 -7.60
N TRP A 71 -15.34 4.45 -8.27
CA TRP A 71 -14.52 3.36 -8.77
C TRP A 71 -13.59 3.78 -9.90
N LEU A 72 -14.00 4.75 -10.74
CA LEU A 72 -13.10 5.37 -11.72
C LEU A 72 -11.97 6.13 -11.05
N ALA A 73 -12.27 6.92 -10.00
CA ALA A 73 -11.25 7.64 -9.24
C ALA A 73 -10.19 6.66 -8.71
N ARG A 74 -10.63 5.59 -8.05
CA ARG A 74 -9.75 4.53 -7.56
C ARG A 74 -8.93 3.90 -8.69
N SER A 75 -9.58 3.49 -9.78
CA SER A 75 -8.90 2.85 -10.92
C SER A 75 -7.85 3.75 -11.56
N PHE A 76 -8.11 5.07 -11.63
CA PHE A 76 -7.14 6.04 -12.13
C PHE A 76 -5.97 6.26 -11.18
N LEU A 77 -6.18 6.17 -9.86
CA LEU A 77 -5.09 6.18 -8.88
C LEU A 77 -4.17 4.97 -9.06
N ASP A 78 -4.74 3.78 -9.23
CA ASP A 78 -3.98 2.54 -9.39
C ASP A 78 -3.07 2.57 -10.65
N VAL A 79 -3.43 3.37 -11.66
CA VAL A 79 -2.58 3.59 -12.86
C VAL A 79 -1.89 4.95 -12.87
N SER A 80 -1.75 5.61 -11.72
CA SER A 80 -1.05 6.89 -11.53
C SER A 80 -1.56 8.06 -12.38
N LYS A 81 -2.82 8.01 -12.81
CA LYS A 81 -3.48 9.10 -13.56
C LYS A 81 -4.17 10.08 -12.61
N TYR A 82 -3.36 10.81 -11.85
CA TYR A 82 -3.83 11.62 -10.72
C TYR A 82 -4.84 12.71 -11.07
N ASP A 83 -4.73 13.34 -12.25
CA ASP A 83 -5.69 14.37 -12.68
C ASP A 83 -7.09 13.79 -12.89
N GLN A 84 -7.18 12.66 -13.55
CA GLN A 84 -8.44 11.95 -13.75
C GLN A 84 -8.99 11.42 -12.42
N ALA A 85 -8.12 10.88 -11.55
CA ALA A 85 -8.51 10.42 -10.23
C ALA A 85 -9.17 11.53 -9.42
N VAL A 86 -8.55 12.72 -9.36
CA VAL A 86 -9.13 13.90 -8.69
C VAL A 86 -10.48 14.27 -9.29
N THR A 87 -10.57 14.37 -10.62
CA THR A 87 -11.81 14.76 -11.30
C THR A 87 -12.98 13.84 -10.96
N PHE A 88 -12.75 12.53 -11.00
CA PHE A 88 -13.81 11.56 -10.70
C PHE A 88 -14.10 11.42 -9.21
N ALA A 89 -13.11 11.62 -8.34
CA ALA A 89 -13.32 11.64 -6.88
C ALA A 89 -14.13 12.88 -6.45
N GLU A 90 -13.82 14.07 -6.98
CA GLU A 90 -14.63 15.29 -6.76
C GLU A 90 -16.07 15.08 -7.22
N ARG A 91 -16.27 14.42 -8.36
CA ARG A 91 -17.61 14.08 -8.85
C ARG A 91 -18.32 13.11 -7.92
N ALA A 92 -17.65 12.06 -7.43
CA ALA A 92 -18.23 11.11 -6.49
C ALA A 92 -18.69 11.80 -5.19
N VAL A 93 -17.88 12.69 -4.64
CA VAL A 93 -18.24 13.51 -3.47
C VAL A 93 -19.43 14.44 -3.78
N SER A 94 -19.44 15.12 -4.93
CA SER A 94 -20.54 16.00 -5.31
C SER A 94 -21.88 15.28 -5.44
N LEU A 95 -21.86 14.01 -5.89
CA LEU A 95 -23.05 13.17 -6.04
C LEU A 95 -23.47 12.48 -4.73
N SER A 96 -22.53 12.23 -3.85
CA SER A 96 -22.74 11.54 -2.56
C SER A 96 -21.92 12.19 -1.43
N PRO A 97 -22.28 13.40 -0.98
CA PRO A 97 -21.48 14.16 -0.01
C PRO A 97 -21.49 13.57 1.41
N GLN A 98 -22.30 12.58 1.69
CA GLN A 98 -22.35 11.87 2.98
C GLN A 98 -21.66 10.49 2.92
N CYS A 99 -20.97 10.19 1.81
CA CYS A 99 -20.26 8.94 1.64
C CYS A 99 -18.81 9.08 2.11
N SER A 100 -18.47 8.47 3.25
CA SER A 100 -17.12 8.42 3.81
C SER A 100 -16.08 7.93 2.80
N GLU A 101 -16.42 6.88 2.05
CA GLU A 101 -15.53 6.27 1.05
C GLU A 101 -15.21 7.23 -0.10
N SER A 102 -16.19 8.07 -0.54
CA SER A 102 -15.95 9.09 -1.57
C SER A 102 -14.94 10.14 -1.09
N HIS A 103 -15.07 10.61 0.14
CA HIS A 103 -14.12 11.53 0.76
C HIS A 103 -12.74 10.90 0.96
N PHE A 104 -12.69 9.64 1.37
CA PHE A 104 -11.45 8.89 1.52
C PHE A 104 -10.67 8.81 0.21
N TRP A 105 -11.31 8.43 -0.90
CA TRP A 105 -10.65 8.34 -2.20
C TRP A 105 -10.32 9.71 -2.79
N LEU A 106 -11.11 10.75 -2.49
CA LEU A 106 -10.75 12.12 -2.86
C LEU A 106 -9.51 12.59 -2.09
N ALA A 107 -9.43 12.29 -0.79
CA ALA A 107 -8.26 12.58 0.03
C ALA A 107 -6.99 11.94 -0.55
N ARG A 108 -7.04 10.65 -0.89
CA ARG A 108 -5.93 9.94 -1.55
C ARG A 108 -5.55 10.55 -2.89
N SER A 109 -6.56 10.90 -3.71
CA SER A 109 -6.33 11.53 -5.02
C SER A 109 -5.59 12.87 -4.89
N TYR A 110 -6.02 13.70 -3.93
CA TYR A 110 -5.32 14.95 -3.63
C TYR A 110 -3.92 14.71 -3.07
N GLY A 111 -3.76 13.75 -2.16
CA GLY A 111 -2.47 13.43 -1.53
C GLY A 111 -1.43 13.02 -2.55
N LEU A 112 -1.72 12.00 -3.37
CA LEU A 112 -0.79 11.51 -4.40
C LEU A 112 -0.49 12.58 -5.48
N LYS A 113 -1.50 13.37 -5.86
CA LYS A 113 -1.26 14.52 -6.75
C LYS A 113 -0.42 15.60 -6.08
N ALA A 114 -0.64 15.87 -4.78
CA ALA A 114 0.15 16.83 -4.01
C ALA A 114 1.62 16.45 -3.96
N ASP A 115 1.92 15.18 -3.74
CA ASP A 115 3.28 14.65 -3.72
C ASP A 115 3.94 14.80 -5.09
N LYS A 116 3.26 14.37 -6.15
CA LYS A 116 3.76 14.51 -7.53
C LYS A 116 4.03 15.95 -7.95
N THR A 117 3.16 16.90 -7.54
CA THR A 117 3.22 18.30 -7.93
C THR A 117 3.86 19.20 -6.86
N ARG A 118 4.20 18.65 -5.70
CA ARG A 118 4.68 19.39 -4.51
C ARG A 118 3.74 20.51 -4.08
N SER A 119 2.43 20.27 -4.17
CA SER A 119 1.40 21.26 -3.90
C SER A 119 0.93 21.22 -2.45
N PHE A 120 1.33 22.21 -1.65
CA PHE A 120 0.83 22.38 -0.27
C PHE A 120 -0.69 22.55 -0.19
N TRP A 121 -1.29 23.18 -1.19
CA TRP A 121 -2.72 23.39 -1.25
C TRP A 121 -3.48 22.05 -1.39
N LEU A 122 -3.01 21.14 -2.27
CA LEU A 122 -3.59 19.83 -2.43
C LEU A 122 -3.36 18.96 -1.19
N ALA A 123 -2.17 19.04 -0.57
CA ALA A 123 -1.90 18.33 0.69
C ALA A 123 -2.87 18.77 1.81
N ARG A 124 -3.17 20.07 1.90
CA ARG A 124 -4.15 20.58 2.86
C ARG A 124 -5.54 20.04 2.57
N LYS A 125 -5.97 20.05 1.30
CA LYS A 125 -7.25 19.45 0.89
C LYS A 125 -7.34 17.97 1.21
N SER A 126 -6.26 17.21 0.93
CA SER A 126 -6.18 15.80 1.30
C SER A 126 -6.50 15.57 2.78
N LYS A 127 -5.86 16.32 3.67
CA LYS A 127 -6.14 16.24 5.11
C LYS A 127 -7.60 16.53 5.43
N GLU A 128 -8.17 17.61 4.86
CA GLU A 128 -9.56 18.01 5.12
C GLU A 128 -10.53 16.91 4.70
N GLU A 129 -10.29 16.26 3.57
CA GLU A 129 -11.11 15.15 3.09
C GLU A 129 -10.94 13.88 3.94
N TYR A 130 -9.73 13.54 4.39
CA TYR A 130 -9.55 12.44 5.36
C TYR A 130 -10.30 12.70 6.67
N GLN A 131 -10.25 13.93 7.19
CA GLN A 131 -10.98 14.31 8.39
C GLN A 131 -12.50 14.17 8.18
N THR A 132 -13.00 14.59 7.03
CA THR A 132 -14.42 14.44 6.67
C THR A 132 -14.80 12.95 6.57
N ALA A 133 -13.98 12.12 5.92
CA ALA A 133 -14.22 10.68 5.84
C ALA A 133 -14.35 10.04 7.23
N VAL A 134 -13.43 10.36 8.14
CA VAL A 134 -13.45 9.85 9.53
C VAL A 134 -14.62 10.40 10.35
N GLN A 135 -15.09 11.62 10.06
CA GLN A 135 -16.28 12.19 10.72
C GLN A 135 -17.58 11.53 10.25
N LEU A 136 -17.69 11.26 8.94
CA LEU A 136 -18.86 10.61 8.34
C LEU A 136 -18.97 9.14 8.74
N ASP A 137 -17.83 8.44 8.80
CA ASP A 137 -17.76 7.05 9.25
C ASP A 137 -16.56 6.89 10.21
N PRO A 138 -16.79 6.93 11.52
CA PRO A 138 -15.74 6.71 12.51
C PRO A 138 -15.12 5.30 12.47
N ASP A 139 -15.76 4.33 11.82
CA ASP A 139 -15.29 2.95 11.66
C ASP A 139 -14.54 2.72 10.34
N ASN A 140 -14.40 3.74 9.51
CA ASN A 140 -13.51 3.72 8.35
C ASN A 140 -12.04 3.71 8.82
N LEU A 141 -11.53 2.51 9.13
CA LEU A 141 -10.17 2.32 9.65
C LEU A 141 -9.11 2.70 8.62
N ALA A 142 -9.39 2.52 7.33
CA ALA A 142 -8.48 2.91 6.25
C ALA A 142 -8.30 4.44 6.22
N ALA A 143 -9.38 5.20 6.30
CA ALA A 143 -9.30 6.67 6.38
C ALA A 143 -8.56 7.16 7.63
N ARG A 144 -8.74 6.47 8.77
CA ARG A 144 -7.99 6.77 10.00
C ARG A 144 -6.50 6.48 9.87
N ARG A 145 -6.13 5.38 9.22
CA ARG A 145 -4.73 4.99 9.00
C ARG A 145 -4.04 6.01 8.09
N ASP A 146 -4.63 6.37 6.97
CA ASP A 146 -4.07 7.37 6.06
C ASP A 146 -4.01 8.77 6.72
N LEU A 147 -4.99 9.13 7.55
CA LEU A 147 -4.95 10.37 8.34
C LEU A 147 -3.83 10.35 9.40
N MET A 148 -3.57 9.19 10.02
CA MET A 148 -2.44 8.98 10.93
C MET A 148 -1.12 9.23 10.21
N GLU A 149 -0.93 8.59 9.05
CA GLU A 149 0.25 8.75 8.21
C GLU A 149 0.43 10.21 7.78
N PHE A 150 -0.63 10.86 7.32
CA PHE A 150 -0.58 12.30 7.01
C PHE A 150 -0.06 13.12 8.21
N TYR A 151 -0.55 12.87 9.42
CA TYR A 151 -0.10 13.61 10.60
C TYR A 151 1.35 13.32 10.98
N LEU A 152 1.91 12.16 10.65
CA LEU A 152 3.32 11.82 10.89
C LEU A 152 4.25 12.47 9.88
N GLU A 153 3.87 12.48 8.60
CA GLU A 153 4.73 12.90 7.51
C GLU A 153 4.64 14.39 7.19
N ALA A 154 3.45 14.98 7.35
CA ALA A 154 3.25 16.37 6.99
C ALA A 154 4.04 17.33 7.91
N PRO A 155 4.59 18.41 7.36
CA PRO A 155 5.14 19.50 8.17
C PRO A 155 4.08 20.10 9.11
N TRP A 156 4.50 20.64 10.25
CA TRP A 156 3.62 21.27 11.24
C TRP A 156 2.71 22.36 10.62
N ILE A 157 3.21 23.09 9.62
CA ILE A 157 2.45 24.14 8.91
C ILE A 157 1.25 23.58 8.13
N LEU A 158 1.30 22.33 7.72
CA LEU A 158 0.19 21.59 7.10
C LEU A 158 -0.68 20.88 8.13
N GLY A 159 -0.29 20.93 9.40
CA GLY A 159 -1.01 20.33 10.51
C GLY A 159 -0.47 18.97 10.95
N GLY A 160 0.76 18.62 10.53
CA GLY A 160 1.49 17.45 11.02
C GLY A 160 1.61 17.50 12.55
N SER A 161 1.38 16.37 13.21
CA SER A 161 1.38 16.27 14.67
C SER A 161 1.41 14.80 15.12
N LYS A 162 2.45 14.44 15.84
CA LYS A 162 2.58 13.08 16.42
C LYS A 162 1.44 12.76 17.39
N ASP A 163 0.95 13.74 18.14
CA ASP A 163 -0.16 13.54 19.09
C ASP A 163 -1.47 13.25 18.35
N LYS A 164 -1.74 13.96 17.23
CA LYS A 164 -2.92 13.67 16.40
C LYS A 164 -2.80 12.32 15.70
N ALA A 165 -1.61 11.94 15.25
CA ALA A 165 -1.36 10.62 14.70
C ALA A 165 -1.63 9.54 15.76
N TRP A 166 -1.10 9.72 16.96
CA TRP A 166 -1.35 8.78 18.06
C TRP A 166 -2.83 8.68 18.44
N ALA A 167 -3.56 9.77 18.39
CA ALA A 167 -5.00 9.75 18.62
C ALA A 167 -5.75 8.88 17.57
N GLN A 168 -5.30 8.85 16.30
CA GLN A 168 -5.85 7.93 15.31
C GLN A 168 -5.49 6.47 15.63
N VAL A 169 -4.25 6.19 16.05
CA VAL A 169 -3.85 4.85 16.51
C VAL A 169 -4.76 4.34 17.63
N GLN A 170 -5.01 5.18 18.63
CA GLN A 170 -5.91 4.82 19.74
C GLN A 170 -7.35 4.59 19.27
N ALA A 171 -7.83 5.42 18.34
CA ALA A 171 -9.16 5.29 17.78
C ALA A 171 -9.32 4.00 16.95
N ILE A 172 -8.30 3.58 16.20
CA ILE A 172 -8.27 2.30 15.48
C ILE A 172 -8.27 1.14 16.48
N ALA A 173 -7.38 1.18 17.48
CA ALA A 173 -7.23 0.12 18.46
C ALA A 173 -8.50 -0.11 19.31
N SER A 174 -9.29 0.95 19.58
CA SER A 174 -10.56 0.83 20.29
C SER A 174 -11.66 0.12 19.48
N ARG A 175 -11.50 0.00 18.17
CA ARG A 175 -12.47 -0.61 17.24
C ARG A 175 -12.06 -2.01 16.82
N ASN A 176 -10.77 -2.17 16.56
CA ASN A 176 -10.20 -3.45 16.13
C ASN A 176 -8.81 -3.60 16.73
N ALA A 177 -8.63 -4.61 17.58
CA ALA A 177 -7.37 -4.83 18.29
C ALA A 177 -6.20 -5.14 17.34
N LEU A 178 -6.43 -5.99 16.33
CA LEU A 178 -5.42 -6.36 15.33
C LEU A 178 -5.00 -5.14 14.49
N GLU A 179 -5.97 -4.38 13.98
CA GLU A 179 -5.69 -3.14 13.24
C GLU A 179 -4.99 -2.10 14.13
N GLY A 180 -5.31 -2.10 15.43
CA GLY A 180 -4.63 -1.27 16.42
C GLY A 180 -3.17 -1.66 16.63
N ASP A 181 -2.84 -2.96 16.62
CA ASP A 181 -1.45 -3.43 16.69
C ASP A 181 -0.68 -3.06 15.41
N LEU A 182 -1.30 -3.23 14.24
CA LEU A 182 -0.73 -2.80 12.97
C LEU A 182 -0.49 -1.27 12.93
N ALA A 183 -1.48 -0.48 13.30
CA ALA A 183 -1.36 0.99 13.33
C ALA A 183 -0.27 1.46 14.32
N ARG A 184 -0.11 0.79 15.49
CA ARG A 184 1.00 1.07 16.42
C ARG A 184 2.35 0.71 15.82
N ALA A 185 2.44 -0.42 15.13
CA ALA A 185 3.67 -0.84 14.47
C ALA A 185 4.10 0.17 13.40
N GLU A 186 3.18 0.59 12.54
CA GLU A 186 3.41 1.62 11.53
C GLU A 186 3.82 2.95 12.17
N TYR A 187 3.09 3.41 13.18
CA TYR A 187 3.43 4.63 13.92
C TYR A 187 4.87 4.62 14.46
N TRP A 188 5.31 3.50 15.04
CA TRP A 188 6.68 3.39 15.57
C TRP A 188 7.72 3.26 14.47
N ARG A 189 7.40 2.57 13.36
CA ARG A 189 8.25 2.48 12.16
C ARG A 189 8.52 3.88 11.60
N ASP A 190 7.49 4.68 11.41
CA ASP A 190 7.59 6.01 10.80
C ASP A 190 8.29 7.02 11.72
N LEU A 191 8.25 6.79 13.02
CA LEU A 191 9.07 7.53 13.99
C LEU A 191 10.52 7.01 14.08
N ASN A 192 10.93 6.09 13.21
CA ASN A 192 12.25 5.45 13.20
C ASN A 192 12.58 4.78 14.56
N LYS A 193 11.60 4.06 15.13
CA LYS A 193 11.73 3.29 16.37
C LYS A 193 11.51 1.80 16.09
N PRO A 194 12.44 1.13 15.36
CA PRO A 194 12.23 -0.23 14.86
C PRO A 194 12.01 -1.26 15.96
N ALA A 195 12.64 -1.10 17.14
CA ALA A 195 12.44 -2.03 18.26
C ALA A 195 11.00 -1.98 18.82
N LEU A 196 10.37 -0.81 18.82
CA LEU A 196 8.97 -0.67 19.24
C LEU A 196 8.03 -1.21 18.14
N ALA A 197 8.31 -0.92 16.86
CA ALA A 197 7.57 -1.47 15.75
C ALA A 197 7.61 -3.01 15.76
N ALA A 198 8.78 -3.62 15.91
CA ALA A 198 8.95 -5.07 16.00
C ALA A 198 8.15 -5.70 17.16
N LYS A 199 8.03 -4.99 18.29
CA LYS A 199 7.21 -5.45 19.41
C LYS A 199 5.73 -5.52 19.04
N GLU A 200 5.22 -4.54 18.32
CA GLU A 200 3.82 -4.52 17.89
C GLU A 200 3.57 -5.55 16.77
N TYR A 201 4.47 -5.68 15.78
CA TYR A 201 4.36 -6.72 14.75
C TYR A 201 4.38 -8.14 15.31
N ARG A 202 5.11 -8.40 16.41
CA ARG A 202 5.03 -9.70 17.11
C ARG A 202 3.64 -9.98 17.66
N LYS A 203 2.95 -8.99 18.23
CA LYS A 203 1.56 -9.15 18.65
C LYS A 203 0.64 -9.49 17.50
N VAL A 204 0.87 -8.90 16.31
CA VAL A 204 0.13 -9.25 15.10
C VAL A 204 0.28 -10.75 14.79
N LEU A 205 1.49 -11.29 14.83
CA LEU A 205 1.73 -12.72 14.63
C LEU A 205 1.08 -13.58 15.72
N GLU A 206 1.16 -13.17 16.98
CA GLU A 206 0.55 -13.84 18.13
C GLU A 206 -0.97 -13.87 18.05
N ALA A 207 -1.59 -12.85 17.45
CA ALA A 207 -3.04 -12.76 17.24
C ALA A 207 -3.57 -13.76 16.20
N LYS A 208 -2.70 -14.38 15.42
CA LYS A 208 -3.02 -15.37 14.37
C LYS A 208 -4.14 -14.88 13.44
N PRO A 209 -3.90 -13.81 12.66
CA PRO A 209 -4.86 -13.30 11.69
C PRO A 209 -5.43 -14.40 10.80
N GLN A 210 -6.72 -14.29 10.46
CA GLN A 210 -7.41 -15.27 9.61
C GLN A 210 -7.32 -14.95 8.12
N HIS A 211 -6.62 -13.89 7.74
CA HIS A 211 -6.33 -13.45 6.36
C HIS A 211 -4.84 -13.15 6.22
N ALA A 212 -4.29 -13.27 5.03
CA ALA A 212 -2.85 -13.27 4.81
C ALA A 212 -2.21 -11.87 4.89
N GLU A 213 -2.99 -10.81 4.65
CA GLU A 213 -2.49 -9.43 4.55
C GLU A 213 -1.64 -8.96 5.74
N PRO A 214 -2.04 -9.15 7.02
CA PRO A 214 -1.21 -8.76 8.16
C PRO A 214 0.16 -9.43 8.19
N TYR A 215 0.24 -10.67 7.71
CA TYR A 215 1.52 -11.39 7.65
C TYR A 215 2.44 -10.81 6.58
N PHE A 216 1.91 -10.35 5.44
CA PHE A 216 2.72 -9.67 4.43
C PHE A 216 3.23 -8.31 4.93
N GLN A 217 2.43 -7.57 5.70
CA GLN A 217 2.88 -6.31 6.33
C GLN A 217 4.02 -6.57 7.34
N VAL A 218 3.95 -7.67 8.07
CA VAL A 218 5.04 -8.12 8.96
C VAL A 218 6.28 -8.49 8.15
N ALA A 219 6.12 -9.22 7.05
CA ALA A 219 7.23 -9.61 6.17
C ALA A 219 7.94 -8.40 5.56
N ASP A 220 7.17 -7.40 5.11
CA ASP A 220 7.69 -6.14 4.57
C ASP A 220 8.55 -5.38 5.61
N PHE A 221 8.07 -5.27 6.85
CA PHE A 221 8.85 -4.66 7.92
C PHE A 221 10.16 -5.40 8.19
N TYR A 222 10.12 -6.74 8.25
CA TYR A 222 11.33 -7.52 8.54
C TYR A 222 12.26 -7.65 7.34
N GLU A 223 11.76 -7.53 6.11
CA GLU A 223 12.61 -7.33 4.92
C GLU A 223 13.44 -6.05 5.07
N ALA A 224 12.78 -4.92 5.36
CA ALA A 224 13.46 -3.65 5.57
C ALA A 224 14.44 -3.69 6.76
N ALA A 225 14.11 -4.44 7.81
CA ALA A 225 14.94 -4.65 8.99
C ALA A 225 16.09 -5.68 8.77
N ARG A 226 16.16 -6.31 7.60
CA ARG A 226 17.17 -7.36 7.28
C ARG A 226 17.11 -8.56 8.22
N GLN A 227 15.92 -8.99 8.59
CA GLN A 227 15.67 -10.12 9.49
C GLN A 227 14.97 -11.27 8.73
N PRO A 228 15.75 -12.13 8.01
CA PRO A 228 15.18 -13.14 7.11
C PRO A 228 14.40 -14.25 7.84
N ASP A 229 14.75 -14.56 9.09
CA ASP A 229 14.05 -15.60 9.85
C ASP A 229 12.61 -15.17 10.18
N GLU A 230 12.42 -13.91 10.51
CA GLU A 230 11.12 -13.31 10.77
C GLU A 230 10.29 -13.15 9.49
N VAL A 231 10.93 -12.84 8.35
CA VAL A 231 10.27 -12.88 7.04
C VAL A 231 9.72 -14.28 6.76
N GLU A 232 10.56 -15.32 6.91
CA GLU A 232 10.12 -16.71 6.70
C GLU A 232 9.00 -17.13 7.68
N ALA A 233 9.06 -16.69 8.93
CA ALA A 233 8.03 -16.98 9.91
C ALA A 233 6.69 -16.37 9.49
N ALA A 234 6.68 -15.11 9.07
CA ALA A 234 5.47 -14.42 8.62
C ALA A 234 4.86 -15.08 7.37
N ILE A 235 5.66 -15.34 6.32
CA ILE A 235 5.13 -15.92 5.08
C ILE A 235 4.72 -17.37 5.22
N ARG A 236 5.27 -18.11 6.19
CA ARG A 236 4.80 -19.47 6.51
C ARG A 236 3.35 -19.45 6.95
N GLU A 237 2.99 -18.54 7.85
CA GLU A 237 1.60 -18.39 8.30
C GLU A 237 0.70 -17.87 7.15
N ALA A 238 1.15 -16.91 6.36
CA ALA A 238 0.43 -16.44 5.17
C ALA A 238 0.14 -17.59 4.19
N SER A 239 1.10 -18.50 3.98
CA SER A 239 0.98 -19.62 3.05
C SER A 239 -0.07 -20.66 3.45
N LEU A 240 -0.39 -20.75 4.74
CA LEU A 240 -1.45 -21.63 5.23
C LEU A 240 -2.84 -21.09 4.88
N ILE A 241 -2.97 -19.80 4.69
CA ILE A 241 -4.23 -19.10 4.41
C ILE A 241 -4.40 -18.90 2.90
N GLU A 242 -3.39 -18.38 2.24
CA GLU A 242 -3.39 -18.04 0.80
C GLU A 242 -2.19 -18.68 0.07
N PRO A 243 -2.18 -20.01 -0.13
CA PRO A 243 -1.01 -20.73 -0.65
C PRO A 243 -0.64 -20.41 -2.10
N ARG A 244 -1.47 -19.64 -2.82
CA ARG A 244 -1.24 -19.23 -4.21
C ARG A 244 -0.95 -17.74 -4.38
N ASP A 245 -0.82 -17.00 -3.27
CA ASP A 245 -0.48 -15.59 -3.35
C ASP A 245 0.94 -15.41 -3.89
N PRO A 246 1.13 -14.67 -4.98
CA PRO A 246 2.45 -14.52 -5.59
C PRO A 246 3.45 -13.78 -4.69
N ARG A 247 3.01 -13.04 -3.65
CA ARG A 247 3.92 -12.42 -2.67
C ARG A 247 4.72 -13.45 -1.87
N LEU A 248 4.22 -14.66 -1.75
CA LEU A 248 4.98 -15.76 -1.13
C LEU A 248 6.27 -16.06 -1.91
N ASP A 249 6.21 -16.06 -3.26
CA ASP A 249 7.39 -16.26 -4.10
C ASP A 249 8.41 -15.12 -3.85
N TYR A 250 7.96 -13.86 -3.78
CA TYR A 250 8.83 -12.70 -3.54
C TYR A 250 9.53 -12.77 -2.19
N TYR A 251 8.78 -12.86 -1.08
CA TYR A 251 9.36 -12.82 0.26
C TYR A 251 10.19 -14.08 0.58
N SER A 252 9.84 -15.25 0.02
CA SER A 252 10.70 -16.45 0.12
C SER A 252 12.07 -16.21 -0.52
N ALA A 253 12.07 -15.64 -1.72
CA ALA A 253 13.32 -15.32 -2.43
C ALA A 253 14.15 -14.28 -1.65
N VAL A 254 13.51 -13.23 -1.15
CA VAL A 254 14.16 -12.21 -0.31
C VAL A 254 14.86 -12.83 0.88
N ALA A 255 14.16 -13.70 1.62
CA ALA A 255 14.74 -14.40 2.77
C ALA A 255 15.93 -15.28 2.37
N TYR A 256 15.85 -16.04 1.26
CA TYR A 256 16.95 -16.84 0.74
C TYR A 256 18.17 -16.01 0.37
N VAL A 257 17.97 -14.88 -0.33
CA VAL A 257 19.07 -13.99 -0.71
C VAL A 257 19.73 -13.37 0.52
N MET A 258 18.96 -12.93 1.50
CA MET A 258 19.49 -12.37 2.75
C MET A 258 20.34 -13.39 3.52
N LYS A 259 19.95 -14.67 3.50
CA LYS A 259 20.72 -15.77 4.13
C LYS A 259 21.90 -16.26 3.28
N GLY A 260 22.02 -15.84 2.04
CA GLY A 260 23.01 -16.37 1.09
C GLY A 260 22.77 -17.85 0.75
N GLN A 261 21.52 -18.32 0.83
CA GLN A 261 21.15 -19.73 0.65
C GLN A 261 20.16 -19.88 -0.51
N SER A 262 20.14 -21.07 -1.12
CA SER A 262 19.14 -21.43 -2.15
C SER A 262 18.96 -20.39 -3.27
N LEU A 263 20.06 -19.72 -3.68
CA LEU A 263 20.02 -18.59 -4.62
C LEU A 263 19.38 -18.93 -5.98
N THR A 264 19.56 -20.18 -6.47
CA THR A 264 18.90 -20.63 -7.70
C THR A 264 17.38 -20.66 -7.54
N LYS A 265 16.89 -21.10 -6.37
CA LYS A 265 15.46 -21.07 -6.07
C LYS A 265 14.97 -19.63 -5.94
N ALA A 266 15.73 -18.77 -5.25
CA ALA A 266 15.40 -17.35 -5.12
C ALA A 266 15.27 -16.65 -6.49
N GLU A 267 16.19 -16.92 -7.43
CA GLU A 267 16.06 -16.41 -8.80
C GLU A 267 14.75 -16.88 -9.45
N GLN A 268 14.45 -18.18 -9.36
CA GLN A 268 13.23 -18.75 -9.93
C GLN A 268 11.98 -18.13 -9.32
N ASP A 269 11.93 -17.97 -8.00
CA ASP A 269 10.80 -17.42 -7.27
C ASP A 269 10.58 -15.93 -7.65
N LEU A 270 11.64 -15.11 -7.73
CA LEU A 270 11.51 -13.71 -8.18
C LEU A 270 11.02 -13.60 -9.63
N ARG A 271 11.53 -14.45 -10.54
CA ARG A 271 11.04 -14.49 -11.91
C ARG A 271 9.57 -14.92 -11.98
N THR A 272 9.19 -15.88 -11.13
CA THR A 272 7.78 -16.33 -11.00
C THR A 272 6.89 -15.18 -10.51
N TYR A 273 7.36 -14.44 -9.49
CA TYR A 273 6.68 -13.25 -8.99
C TYR A 273 6.45 -12.21 -10.09
N LEU A 274 7.48 -11.85 -10.84
CA LEU A 274 7.39 -10.86 -11.93
C LEU A 274 6.40 -11.25 -13.04
N VAL A 275 6.15 -12.55 -13.22
CA VAL A 275 5.17 -13.05 -14.22
C VAL A 275 3.76 -13.14 -13.65
N LYS A 276 3.60 -13.56 -12.38
CA LYS A 276 2.29 -13.86 -11.80
C LYS A 276 1.67 -12.72 -11.03
N ALA A 277 2.50 -11.89 -10.38
CA ALA A 277 1.98 -10.82 -9.56
C ALA A 277 1.25 -9.77 -10.41
N PRO A 278 0.08 -9.30 -9.99
CA PRO A 278 -0.57 -8.18 -10.64
C PRO A 278 0.20 -6.88 -10.30
N PRO A 279 0.21 -5.88 -11.20
CA PRO A 279 0.85 -4.58 -10.95
C PRO A 279 0.01 -3.74 -9.98
N ARG A 280 -0.01 -4.13 -8.71
CA ARG A 280 -0.79 -3.50 -7.62
C ARG A 280 0.14 -2.80 -6.65
N ASN A 281 -0.34 -1.70 -6.06
CA ASN A 281 0.43 -0.91 -5.09
C ASN A 281 0.59 -1.59 -3.72
N ASP A 282 -0.24 -2.59 -3.42
CA ASP A 282 -0.17 -3.41 -2.20
C ASP A 282 0.69 -4.67 -2.37
N PHE A 283 1.37 -4.79 -3.51
CA PHE A 283 2.34 -5.84 -3.80
C PHE A 283 3.76 -5.25 -3.83
N PRO A 284 4.79 -6.04 -3.45
CA PRO A 284 6.16 -5.61 -3.62
C PRO A 284 6.42 -5.07 -5.03
N PRO A 285 7.05 -3.89 -5.17
CA PRO A 285 7.28 -3.30 -6.49
C PRO A 285 8.13 -4.22 -7.37
N TYR A 286 7.82 -4.29 -8.67
CA TYR A 286 8.67 -5.02 -9.62
C TYR A 286 10.12 -4.53 -9.62
N ALA A 287 10.33 -3.23 -9.38
CA ALA A 287 11.68 -2.66 -9.21
C ALA A 287 12.43 -3.36 -8.07
N ALA A 288 11.79 -3.63 -6.93
CA ALA A 288 12.41 -4.35 -5.81
C ALA A 288 12.75 -5.80 -6.17
N ALA A 289 11.89 -6.47 -6.95
CA ALA A 289 12.20 -7.82 -7.42
C ALA A 289 13.43 -7.84 -8.36
N HIS A 290 13.57 -6.84 -9.23
CA HIS A 290 14.77 -6.66 -10.05
C HIS A 290 16.02 -6.33 -9.22
N ASP A 291 15.88 -5.54 -8.14
CA ASP A 291 17.00 -5.30 -7.21
C ASP A 291 17.50 -6.59 -6.57
N TRP A 292 16.58 -7.44 -6.11
CA TRP A 292 16.95 -8.73 -5.53
C TRP A 292 17.57 -9.69 -6.56
N LEU A 293 17.08 -9.71 -7.82
CA LEU A 293 17.72 -10.45 -8.91
C LEU A 293 19.15 -9.93 -9.18
N GLY A 294 19.32 -8.61 -9.22
CA GLY A 294 20.65 -7.99 -9.37
C GLY A 294 21.62 -8.46 -8.28
N ARG A 295 21.18 -8.51 -7.02
CA ARG A 295 21.96 -9.01 -5.89
C ARG A 295 22.34 -10.48 -6.03
N ILE A 296 21.44 -11.35 -6.51
CA ILE A 296 21.75 -12.76 -6.78
C ILE A 296 22.87 -12.85 -7.80
N TYR A 297 22.82 -12.07 -8.89
CA TYR A 297 23.84 -12.07 -9.92
C TYR A 297 25.18 -11.50 -9.43
N GLU A 298 25.19 -10.47 -8.58
CA GLU A 298 26.42 -10.01 -7.91
C GLU A 298 27.05 -11.12 -7.07
N ILE A 299 26.26 -11.86 -6.27
CA ILE A 299 26.78 -12.99 -5.46
C ILE A 299 27.39 -14.07 -6.34
N TRP A 300 26.85 -14.29 -7.53
CA TRP A 300 27.40 -15.25 -8.49
C TRP A 300 28.58 -14.71 -9.32
N GLY A 301 28.97 -13.45 -9.13
CA GLY A 301 30.04 -12.80 -9.93
C GLY A 301 29.60 -12.49 -11.37
N LYS A 302 28.31 -12.52 -11.68
CA LYS A 302 27.73 -12.25 -13.00
C LYS A 302 27.37 -10.75 -13.11
N ASN A 303 28.43 -9.91 -13.18
CA ASN A 303 28.27 -8.46 -13.10
C ASN A 303 27.42 -7.87 -14.23
N GLN A 304 27.50 -8.41 -15.45
CA GLN A 304 26.71 -7.90 -16.59
C GLN A 304 25.22 -8.17 -16.40
N GLU A 305 24.86 -9.35 -15.92
CA GLU A 305 23.48 -9.71 -15.59
C GLU A 305 22.96 -8.89 -14.41
N ALA A 306 23.80 -8.63 -13.40
CA ALA A 306 23.43 -7.76 -12.27
C ALA A 306 23.13 -6.34 -12.75
N ILE A 307 23.99 -5.75 -13.59
CA ILE A 307 23.80 -4.41 -14.19
C ILE A 307 22.48 -4.36 -14.99
N ALA A 308 22.17 -5.42 -15.75
CA ALA A 308 20.93 -5.48 -16.51
C ALA A 308 19.71 -5.40 -15.58
N GLN A 309 19.70 -6.15 -14.45
CA GLN A 309 18.59 -6.13 -13.51
C GLN A 309 18.46 -4.78 -12.79
N TYR A 310 19.55 -4.16 -12.36
CA TYR A 310 19.49 -2.83 -11.74
C TYR A 310 19.02 -1.74 -12.71
N ARG A 311 19.34 -1.86 -14.00
CA ARG A 311 18.79 -0.95 -15.03
C ARG A 311 17.30 -1.13 -15.21
N GLU A 312 16.77 -2.35 -15.19
CA GLU A 312 15.32 -2.60 -15.19
C GLU A 312 14.65 -2.00 -13.97
N ALA A 313 15.25 -2.15 -12.78
CA ALA A 313 14.74 -1.52 -11.56
C ALA A 313 14.64 0.02 -11.71
N LEU A 314 15.65 0.67 -12.31
CA LEU A 314 15.65 2.12 -12.55
C LEU A 314 14.67 2.57 -13.65
N GLN A 315 14.37 1.74 -14.65
CA GLN A 315 13.32 2.04 -15.62
C GLN A 315 11.94 2.09 -14.94
N LEU A 316 11.70 1.19 -13.98
CA LEU A 316 10.46 1.12 -13.22
C LEU A 316 10.39 2.19 -12.12
N SER A 317 11.50 2.49 -11.46
CA SER A 317 11.62 3.47 -10.38
C SER A 317 12.93 4.26 -10.54
N PRO A 318 12.91 5.41 -11.24
CA PRO A 318 14.12 6.20 -11.51
C PRO A 318 14.84 6.72 -10.28
N ASP A 319 14.15 6.83 -9.15
CA ASP A 319 14.66 7.26 -7.85
C ASP A 319 15.07 6.11 -6.92
N ASN A 320 15.16 4.88 -7.45
CA ASN A 320 15.61 3.70 -6.70
C ASN A 320 17.08 3.84 -6.31
N GLU A 321 17.32 4.27 -5.07
CA GLU A 321 18.66 4.52 -4.52
C GLU A 321 19.50 3.22 -4.49
N MET A 322 18.87 2.06 -4.22
CA MET A 322 19.57 0.77 -4.15
C MET A 322 20.19 0.39 -5.51
N ALA A 323 19.40 0.48 -6.58
CA ALA A 323 19.89 0.20 -7.94
C ALA A 323 20.94 1.22 -8.38
N GLN A 324 20.76 2.52 -8.06
CA GLN A 324 21.75 3.56 -8.36
C GLN A 324 23.09 3.29 -7.67
N ASP A 325 23.06 2.94 -6.38
CA ASP A 325 24.28 2.61 -5.61
C ASP A 325 24.96 1.36 -6.12
N ALA A 326 24.19 0.33 -6.47
CA ALA A 326 24.72 -0.90 -7.04
C ALA A 326 25.44 -0.66 -8.38
N LEU A 327 24.82 0.09 -9.28
CA LEU A 327 25.44 0.43 -10.57
C LEU A 327 26.71 1.25 -10.38
N ARG A 328 26.72 2.27 -9.48
CA ARG A 328 27.97 3.02 -9.19
C ARG A 328 29.11 2.13 -8.70
N ARG A 329 28.82 1.11 -7.90
CA ARG A 329 29.84 0.15 -7.43
C ARG A 329 30.33 -0.76 -8.53
N LEU A 330 29.44 -1.22 -9.40
CA LEU A 330 29.78 -2.15 -10.49
C LEU A 330 30.51 -1.46 -11.66
N ASP A 331 30.20 -0.18 -11.93
CA ASP A 331 30.89 0.61 -12.95
C ASP A 331 32.29 1.07 -12.50
N ALA A 332 32.57 1.06 -11.20
CA ALA A 332 33.85 1.47 -10.62
C ALA A 332 34.88 0.30 -10.56
N ASN A 333 34.47 -0.94 -10.80
CA ASN A 333 35.30 -2.15 -10.81
C ASN A 333 35.48 -2.69 -12.24
#